data_69960608c52282c187b637b0648bb0b7
#
_entry.id   69960608c52282c187b637b0648bb0b7
#
_cell.length_a   1.000
_cell.length_b   1.000
_cell.length_c   1.000
_cell.angle_alpha   90.00
_cell.angle_beta   90.00
_cell.angle_gamma   90.00
#
_symmetry.space_group_name_H-M   'P 1'
#
loop_
_entity.id
_entity.type
_entity.pdbx_description
1 polymer ?
#
loop_
_entity_poly.entity_id
_entity_poly.type
_entity_poly.pdbx_seq_one_letter_code
_entity_poly.pdbx_strand_id
1 'polypeptide(L)'
;MILVTGGAGFIGGNYLWNTDDEIVCVDNLTYASNLNYIEPLIDSKRVVFYYADIKDSEAIKTIFNKYKPKYIVNFAAESHVDNSIEDCQPFVDTNILGTINLLQHSRNLDSLEKFIHVSTDEVYGSLELDSDDSFHETTQYQPNNPYSASKAASDHFVRAFHKTHAVPAIITNCSNNYGPGQNNEKFMPTIIKKAAKDQKIPVYGDGLNIRDWLFVEDHCYGINLVLKKGQIGEKYNIGGGTEMPNIELVKMILGAMNKPENLIEYVLDRPGHDRRYAINCDKISALGYKPKYTLEEGIQKTLEWYGENK
;
A
#
# COMPACT_ATOMS: atom_id res chain seq x y z
N MET A 1 11.28 -2.99 -19.00
CA MET A 1 11.96 -2.80 -17.69
C MET A 1 11.16 -1.85 -16.83
N ILE A 2 10.87 -2.23 -15.58
CA ILE A 2 10.15 -1.44 -14.57
C ILE A 2 11.12 -1.08 -13.46
N LEU A 3 11.12 0.18 -13.01
CA LEU A 3 11.75 0.58 -11.77
C LEU A 3 10.70 0.57 -10.66
N VAL A 4 10.96 -0.16 -9.59
CA VAL A 4 10.10 -0.30 -8.42
C VAL A 4 10.81 0.31 -7.21
N THR A 5 10.22 1.27 -6.54
CA THR A 5 10.71 1.80 -5.26
C THR A 5 9.90 1.21 -4.11
N GLY A 6 10.54 0.98 -2.97
CA GLY A 6 9.88 0.32 -1.83
C GLY A 6 9.60 -1.17 -2.07
N GLY A 7 10.42 -1.82 -2.93
CA GLY A 7 10.21 -3.20 -3.32
C GLY A 7 10.59 -4.25 -2.27
N ALA A 8 11.33 -3.88 -1.21
CA ALA A 8 11.54 -4.74 -0.05
C ALA A 8 10.44 -4.60 1.01
N GLY A 9 9.48 -3.68 0.82
CA GLY A 9 8.29 -3.54 1.65
C GLY A 9 7.22 -4.58 1.31
N PHE A 10 6.13 -4.59 2.08
CA PHE A 10 5.05 -5.58 1.96
C PHE A 10 4.41 -5.62 0.56
N ILE A 11 3.80 -4.51 0.11
CA ILE A 11 3.09 -4.49 -1.18
C ILE A 11 4.09 -4.57 -2.34
N GLY A 12 5.20 -3.81 -2.25
CA GLY A 12 6.25 -3.83 -3.28
C GLY A 12 6.85 -5.21 -3.46
N GLY A 13 7.17 -5.93 -2.38
CA GLY A 13 7.70 -7.29 -2.43
C GLY A 13 6.73 -8.27 -3.11
N ASN A 14 5.44 -8.19 -2.76
CA ASN A 14 4.42 -8.99 -3.46
C ASN A 14 4.30 -8.60 -4.95
N TYR A 15 4.44 -7.31 -5.27
CA TYR A 15 4.44 -6.86 -6.66
C TYR A 15 5.60 -7.48 -7.46
N LEU A 16 6.81 -7.55 -6.86
CA LEU A 16 7.97 -8.19 -7.49
C LEU A 16 7.73 -9.68 -7.78
N TRP A 17 7.01 -10.39 -6.90
CA TRP A 17 6.64 -11.79 -7.11
C TRP A 17 5.56 -11.99 -8.18
N ASN A 18 4.67 -11.01 -8.36
CA ASN A 18 3.49 -11.09 -9.23
C ASN A 18 3.67 -10.39 -10.60
N THR A 19 4.90 -10.10 -11.00
CA THR A 19 5.20 -9.58 -12.35
C THR A 19 6.31 -10.38 -13.00
N ASP A 20 6.22 -10.58 -14.32
CA ASP A 20 7.23 -11.27 -15.14
C ASP A 20 8.22 -10.29 -15.80
N ASP A 21 8.07 -8.99 -15.55
CA ASP A 21 8.92 -7.96 -16.13
C ASP A 21 10.34 -7.97 -15.54
N GLU A 22 11.31 -7.46 -16.31
CA GLU A 22 12.63 -7.12 -15.76
C GLU A 22 12.52 -5.93 -14.82
N ILE A 23 13.04 -6.07 -13.59
CA ILE A 23 12.88 -5.07 -12.52
C ILE A 23 14.21 -4.55 -12.02
N VAL A 24 14.26 -3.23 -11.86
CA VAL A 24 15.21 -2.55 -10.98
C VAL A 24 14.47 -2.13 -9.71
N CYS A 25 14.86 -2.69 -8.57
CA CYS A 25 14.27 -2.40 -7.26
C CYS A 25 15.15 -1.43 -6.48
N VAL A 26 14.54 -0.38 -5.94
CA VAL A 26 15.21 0.60 -5.06
C VAL A 26 14.51 0.58 -3.71
N ASP A 27 15.27 0.34 -2.64
CA ASP A 27 14.74 0.33 -1.26
C ASP A 27 15.85 0.78 -0.29
N ASN A 28 15.51 1.53 0.74
CA ASN A 28 16.45 2.00 1.76
C ASN A 28 16.46 1.09 3.01
N LEU A 29 15.75 -0.04 2.96
CA LEU A 29 15.71 -1.07 4.01
C LEU A 29 15.40 -0.51 5.40
N THR A 30 14.30 0.22 5.52
CA THR A 30 13.79 0.67 6.83
C THR A 30 13.26 -0.50 7.65
N TYR A 31 12.80 -0.22 8.87
CA TYR A 31 12.20 -1.21 9.78
C TYR A 31 11.04 -2.01 9.17
N ALA A 32 10.35 -1.46 8.17
CA ALA A 32 9.22 -2.09 7.50
C ALA A 32 9.62 -3.00 6.32
N SER A 33 10.90 -3.02 5.95
CA SER A 33 11.42 -3.81 4.83
C SER A 33 11.77 -5.23 5.24
N ASN A 34 11.61 -6.18 4.32
CA ASN A 34 12.01 -7.57 4.46
C ASN A 34 12.79 -8.02 3.22
N LEU A 35 14.11 -7.81 3.24
CA LEU A 35 14.98 -8.18 2.12
C LEU A 35 14.93 -9.69 1.84
N ASN A 36 14.86 -10.53 2.89
CA ASN A 36 14.81 -11.98 2.74
C ASN A 36 13.61 -12.45 1.92
N TYR A 37 12.50 -11.69 1.95
CA TYR A 37 11.30 -12.02 1.17
C TYR A 37 11.53 -11.94 -0.35
N ILE A 38 12.43 -11.05 -0.78
CA ILE A 38 12.75 -10.84 -2.21
C ILE A 38 14.14 -11.37 -2.61
N GLU A 39 14.94 -11.88 -1.68
CA GLU A 39 16.28 -12.42 -1.93
C GLU A 39 16.29 -13.50 -3.04
N PRO A 40 15.34 -14.47 -3.10
CA PRO A 40 15.29 -15.43 -4.19
C PRO A 40 15.13 -14.80 -5.59
N LEU A 41 14.46 -13.64 -5.66
CA LEU A 41 14.31 -12.90 -6.93
C LEU A 41 15.60 -12.18 -7.33
N ILE A 42 16.39 -11.74 -6.35
CA ILE A 42 17.69 -11.12 -6.55
C ILE A 42 18.70 -12.18 -6.99
N ASP A 43 18.76 -13.31 -6.30
CA ASP A 43 19.68 -14.43 -6.59
C ASP A 43 19.45 -15.02 -7.98
N SER A 44 18.19 -15.14 -8.39
CA SER A 44 17.81 -15.58 -9.74
C SER A 44 18.03 -14.52 -10.82
N LYS A 45 18.50 -13.32 -10.45
CA LYS A 45 18.72 -12.16 -11.33
C LYS A 45 17.44 -11.63 -12.01
N ARG A 46 16.28 -12.00 -11.50
CA ARG A 46 14.99 -11.41 -11.94
C ARG A 46 14.86 -9.96 -11.50
N VAL A 47 15.46 -9.63 -10.35
CA VAL A 47 15.45 -8.29 -9.77
C VAL A 47 16.89 -7.81 -9.59
N VAL A 48 17.18 -6.62 -10.10
CA VAL A 48 18.42 -5.89 -9.77
C VAL A 48 18.14 -4.97 -8.60
N PHE A 49 18.73 -5.25 -7.44
CA PHE A 49 18.48 -4.51 -6.21
C PHE A 49 19.48 -3.38 -6.00
N TYR A 50 18.99 -2.20 -5.60
CA TYR A 50 19.77 -1.04 -5.17
C TYR A 50 19.36 -0.64 -3.76
N TYR A 51 20.32 -0.64 -2.85
CA TYR A 51 20.19 -0.02 -1.54
C TYR A 51 20.33 1.50 -1.72
N ALA A 52 19.21 2.23 -1.74
CA ALA A 52 19.21 3.69 -1.86
C ALA A 52 17.89 4.28 -1.33
N ASP A 53 17.98 5.48 -0.83
CA ASP A 53 16.81 6.28 -0.41
C ASP A 53 16.26 7.05 -1.63
N ILE A 54 14.95 7.09 -1.79
CA ILE A 54 14.30 7.87 -2.85
C ILE A 54 14.55 9.38 -2.71
N LYS A 55 15.00 9.86 -1.55
CA LYS A 55 15.42 11.24 -1.32
C LYS A 55 16.83 11.54 -1.85
N ASP A 56 17.65 10.51 -2.04
CA ASP A 56 19.02 10.67 -2.56
C ASP A 56 18.97 10.98 -4.07
N SER A 57 19.10 12.27 -4.39
CA SER A 57 19.01 12.77 -5.76
C SER A 57 20.09 12.20 -6.68
N GLU A 58 21.32 12.04 -6.19
CA GLU A 58 22.43 11.54 -7.03
C GLU A 58 22.30 10.03 -7.25
N ALA A 59 21.84 9.28 -6.25
CA ALA A 59 21.56 7.85 -6.41
C ALA A 59 20.45 7.62 -7.43
N ILE A 60 19.31 8.32 -7.29
CA ILE A 60 18.17 8.21 -8.21
C ILE A 60 18.56 8.61 -9.64
N LYS A 61 19.28 9.73 -9.80
CA LYS A 61 19.79 10.18 -11.09
C LYS A 61 20.69 9.13 -11.76
N THR A 62 21.59 8.54 -10.99
CA THR A 62 22.51 7.50 -11.47
C THR A 62 21.75 6.27 -11.95
N ILE A 63 20.77 5.79 -11.16
CA ILE A 63 19.94 4.65 -11.50
C ILE A 63 19.09 4.94 -12.77
N PHE A 64 18.45 6.10 -12.84
CA PHE A 64 17.62 6.48 -13.99
C PHE A 64 18.45 6.59 -15.27
N ASN A 65 19.63 7.20 -15.21
CA ASN A 65 20.53 7.33 -16.36
C ASN A 65 21.02 5.97 -16.85
N LYS A 66 21.32 5.05 -15.93
CA LYS A 66 21.82 3.71 -16.24
C LYS A 66 20.74 2.82 -16.89
N TYR A 67 19.53 2.83 -16.32
CA TYR A 67 18.49 1.87 -16.71
C TYR A 67 17.44 2.44 -17.66
N LYS A 68 17.25 3.75 -17.68
CA LYS A 68 16.25 4.44 -18.51
C LYS A 68 14.90 3.72 -18.48
N PRO A 69 14.29 3.56 -17.26
CA PRO A 69 13.09 2.74 -17.12
C PRO A 69 11.94 3.28 -17.98
N LYS A 70 11.18 2.36 -18.58
CA LYS A 70 9.92 2.68 -19.28
C LYS A 70 8.78 2.92 -18.31
N TYR A 71 8.80 2.22 -17.18
CA TYR A 71 7.78 2.29 -16.17
C TYR A 71 8.41 2.51 -14.80
N ILE A 72 7.77 3.31 -13.98
CA ILE A 72 8.12 3.48 -12.57
C ILE A 72 6.89 3.15 -11.74
N VAL A 73 7.04 2.31 -10.71
CA VAL A 73 5.99 2.04 -9.72
C VAL A 73 6.54 2.42 -8.34
N ASN A 74 5.99 3.49 -7.78
CA ASN A 74 6.44 4.05 -6.51
C ASN A 74 5.60 3.51 -5.35
N PHE A 75 6.13 2.50 -4.64
CA PHE A 75 5.58 2.00 -3.37
C PHE A 75 6.28 2.61 -2.15
N ALA A 76 7.47 3.21 -2.33
CA ALA A 76 8.25 3.73 -1.21
C ALA A 76 7.47 4.78 -0.43
N ALA A 77 7.21 4.49 0.85
CA ALA A 77 6.48 5.35 1.76
C ALA A 77 6.69 4.93 3.21
N GLU A 78 6.70 5.88 4.12
CA GLU A 78 6.37 5.65 5.53
C GLU A 78 4.86 5.48 5.65
N SER A 79 4.38 4.43 6.38
CA SER A 79 2.98 4.02 6.32
C SER A 79 2.34 3.64 7.66
N HIS A 80 3.03 3.82 8.79
CA HIS A 80 2.49 3.51 10.11
C HIS A 80 1.84 4.74 10.73
N VAL A 81 0.49 4.72 10.82
CA VAL A 81 -0.27 5.89 11.28
C VAL A 81 0.14 6.35 12.68
N ASP A 82 0.29 5.42 13.65
CA ASP A 82 0.62 5.78 15.02
C ASP A 82 2.02 6.45 15.09
N ASN A 83 3.01 5.95 14.34
CA ASN A 83 4.31 6.61 14.24
C ASN A 83 4.19 8.03 13.65
N SER A 84 3.25 8.26 12.72
CA SER A 84 3.03 9.58 12.13
C SER A 84 2.45 10.59 13.11
N ILE A 85 1.70 10.11 14.10
CA ILE A 85 1.12 10.94 15.18
C ILE A 85 2.21 11.32 16.17
N GLU A 86 3.17 10.42 16.44
CA GLU A 86 4.30 10.68 17.33
C GLU A 86 5.34 11.62 16.68
N ASP A 87 5.71 11.34 15.41
CA ASP A 87 6.65 12.16 14.62
C ASP A 87 6.26 12.14 13.14
N CYS A 88 5.81 13.27 12.62
CA CYS A 88 5.42 13.39 11.22
C CYS A 88 6.61 13.63 10.26
N GLN A 89 7.81 13.97 10.75
CA GLN A 89 8.93 14.37 9.90
C GLN A 89 9.37 13.26 8.93
N PRO A 90 9.51 11.99 9.33
CA PRO A 90 9.85 10.90 8.40
C PRO A 90 8.84 10.76 7.25
N PHE A 91 7.55 11.06 7.51
CA PHE A 91 6.49 11.02 6.50
C PHE A 91 6.58 12.17 5.51
N VAL A 92 6.92 13.37 5.96
CA VAL A 92 7.20 14.52 5.09
C VAL A 92 8.41 14.20 4.22
N ASP A 93 9.49 13.73 4.81
CA ASP A 93 10.74 13.44 4.12
C ASP A 93 10.56 12.36 3.05
N THR A 94 9.95 11.23 3.40
CA THR A 94 9.82 10.09 2.47
C THR A 94 8.66 10.29 1.50
N ASN A 95 7.45 10.54 2.03
CA ASN A 95 6.26 10.52 1.18
C ASN A 95 6.16 11.76 0.29
N ILE A 96 6.62 12.92 0.76
CA ILE A 96 6.56 14.17 0.00
C ILE A 96 7.87 14.44 -0.72
N LEU A 97 8.98 14.65 0.01
CA LEU A 97 10.25 15.06 -0.61
C LEU A 97 10.83 13.92 -1.47
N GLY A 98 10.75 12.66 -1.03
CA GLY A 98 11.16 11.51 -1.82
C GLY A 98 10.36 11.38 -3.13
N THR A 99 9.03 11.55 -3.06
CA THR A 99 8.18 11.54 -4.27
C THR A 99 8.51 12.70 -5.22
N ILE A 100 8.72 13.91 -4.69
CA ILE A 100 9.14 15.06 -5.49
C ILE A 100 10.46 14.78 -6.19
N ASN A 101 11.44 14.19 -5.50
CA ASN A 101 12.73 13.84 -6.09
C ASN A 101 12.59 12.86 -7.27
N LEU A 102 11.78 11.81 -7.11
CA LEU A 102 11.47 10.89 -8.21
C LEU A 102 10.82 11.61 -9.40
N LEU A 103 9.86 12.50 -9.14
CA LEU A 103 9.17 13.26 -10.18
C LEU A 103 10.12 14.25 -10.90
N GLN A 104 11.03 14.89 -10.18
CA GLN A 104 12.03 15.80 -10.78
C GLN A 104 12.95 15.09 -11.76
N HIS A 105 13.38 13.87 -11.44
CA HIS A 105 14.18 13.07 -12.35
C HIS A 105 13.35 12.48 -13.49
N SER A 106 12.09 12.10 -13.21
CA SER A 106 11.16 11.56 -14.21
C SER A 106 10.83 12.51 -15.35
N ARG A 107 10.74 13.82 -15.07
CA ARG A 107 10.41 14.84 -16.13
C ARG A 107 11.43 14.92 -17.25
N ASN A 108 12.65 14.46 -17.02
CA ASN A 108 13.76 14.51 -17.98
C ASN A 108 14.08 13.11 -18.57
N LEU A 109 13.20 12.14 -18.38
CA LEU A 109 13.40 10.76 -18.77
C LEU A 109 12.59 10.44 -20.03
N ASP A 110 13.19 10.62 -21.21
CA ASP A 110 12.52 10.41 -22.50
C ASP A 110 11.99 8.99 -22.69
N SER A 111 12.54 8.01 -21.97
CA SER A 111 12.10 6.62 -22.03
C SER A 111 10.83 6.34 -21.22
N LEU A 112 10.40 7.27 -20.35
CA LEU A 112 9.32 7.02 -19.42
C LEU A 112 7.95 7.05 -20.11
N GLU A 113 7.26 5.92 -20.08
CA GLU A 113 5.91 5.77 -20.62
C GLU A 113 4.84 5.95 -19.55
N LYS A 114 5.08 5.48 -18.31
CA LYS A 114 4.16 5.67 -17.18
C LYS A 114 4.89 5.70 -15.83
N PHE A 115 4.41 6.58 -14.95
CA PHE A 115 4.77 6.68 -13.54
C PHE A 115 3.52 6.35 -12.70
N ILE A 116 3.50 5.21 -12.00
CA ILE A 116 2.42 4.83 -11.09
C ILE A 116 2.81 5.25 -9.67
N HIS A 117 2.02 6.13 -9.08
CA HIS A 117 2.14 6.49 -7.67
C HIS A 117 1.11 5.72 -6.86
N VAL A 118 1.59 4.85 -5.98
CA VAL A 118 0.71 4.05 -5.09
C VAL A 118 0.39 4.86 -3.85
N SER A 119 -0.87 5.24 -3.72
CA SER A 119 -1.45 6.00 -2.61
C SER A 119 -2.48 5.16 -1.84
N THR A 120 -3.30 5.78 -1.02
CA THR A 120 -4.25 5.15 -0.11
C THR A 120 -5.61 5.84 -0.18
N ASP A 121 -6.67 5.14 0.14
CA ASP A 121 -8.03 5.69 0.32
C ASP A 121 -8.14 6.61 1.55
N GLU A 122 -7.23 6.49 2.51
CA GLU A 122 -7.18 7.34 3.70
C GLU A 122 -7.04 8.84 3.37
N VAL A 123 -6.61 9.19 2.15
CA VAL A 123 -6.54 10.58 1.70
C VAL A 123 -7.93 11.23 1.56
N TYR A 124 -8.97 10.42 1.38
CA TYR A 124 -10.35 10.92 1.27
C TYR A 124 -11.00 11.29 2.60
N GLY A 125 -10.45 10.81 3.72
CA GLY A 125 -10.98 11.05 5.06
C GLY A 125 -11.84 9.90 5.57
N SER A 126 -12.89 10.20 6.35
CA SER A 126 -13.75 9.23 7.00
C SER A 126 -15.19 9.37 6.54
N LEU A 127 -15.87 8.23 6.36
CA LEU A 127 -17.32 8.15 6.18
C LEU A 127 -18.01 7.84 7.52
N GLU A 128 -19.29 8.20 7.61
CA GLU A 128 -20.14 7.79 8.74
C GLU A 128 -20.49 6.30 8.62
N LEU A 129 -20.69 5.65 9.78
CA LEU A 129 -20.94 4.20 9.83
C LEU A 129 -22.26 3.78 9.17
N ASP A 130 -23.25 4.65 9.22
CA ASP A 130 -24.62 4.44 8.70
C ASP A 130 -24.85 5.03 7.30
N SER A 131 -23.80 5.57 6.67
CA SER A 131 -23.87 6.09 5.30
C SER A 131 -23.70 4.96 4.26
N ASP A 132 -24.44 5.05 3.16
CA ASP A 132 -24.26 4.21 1.97
C ASP A 132 -23.20 4.80 1.01
N ASP A 133 -22.58 5.93 1.36
CA ASP A 133 -21.57 6.60 0.53
C ASP A 133 -20.29 5.77 0.38
N SER A 134 -19.59 5.99 -0.73
CA SER A 134 -18.26 5.46 -0.98
C SER A 134 -17.36 6.51 -1.64
N PHE A 135 -16.06 6.39 -1.44
CA PHE A 135 -15.07 7.29 -2.06
C PHE A 135 -14.91 7.01 -3.55
N HIS A 136 -15.09 8.02 -4.36
CA HIS A 136 -14.81 8.02 -5.79
C HIS A 136 -13.50 8.76 -6.08
N GLU A 137 -12.93 8.57 -7.26
CA GLU A 137 -11.72 9.26 -7.68
C GLU A 137 -11.89 10.81 -7.76
N THR A 138 -13.13 11.29 -7.74
CA THR A 138 -13.47 12.73 -7.69
C THR A 138 -13.74 13.25 -6.29
N THR A 139 -13.79 12.38 -5.27
CA THR A 139 -13.97 12.79 -3.88
C THR A 139 -12.85 13.72 -3.45
N GLN A 140 -13.18 14.80 -2.72
CA GLN A 140 -12.19 15.73 -2.17
C GLN A 140 -11.35 15.04 -1.09
N TYR A 141 -10.07 15.38 -1.03
CA TYR A 141 -9.18 14.90 0.01
C TYR A 141 -9.44 15.64 1.33
N GLN A 142 -9.66 14.87 2.40
CA GLN A 142 -9.88 15.35 3.78
C GLN A 142 -9.13 14.46 4.79
N PRO A 143 -7.80 14.33 4.68
CA PRO A 143 -7.01 13.44 5.52
C PRO A 143 -7.06 13.86 6.99
N ASN A 144 -7.24 12.90 7.92
CA ASN A 144 -7.43 13.15 9.34
C ASN A 144 -6.20 12.84 10.22
N ASN A 145 -5.12 12.33 9.64
CA ASN A 145 -3.87 12.04 10.35
C ASN A 145 -2.64 12.44 9.52
N PRO A 146 -1.44 12.59 10.14
CA PRO A 146 -0.24 13.05 9.42
C PRO A 146 0.20 12.12 8.29
N TYR A 147 0.04 10.80 8.41
CA TYR A 147 0.31 9.85 7.33
C TYR A 147 -0.56 10.14 6.12
N SER A 148 -1.88 10.14 6.29
CA SER A 148 -2.82 10.39 5.18
C SER A 148 -2.65 11.79 4.59
N ALA A 149 -2.32 12.79 5.41
CA ALA A 149 -1.98 14.15 4.95
C ALA A 149 -0.71 14.16 4.07
N SER A 150 0.33 13.39 4.44
CA SER A 150 1.55 13.28 3.64
C SER A 150 1.30 12.60 2.30
N LYS A 151 0.43 11.57 2.26
CA LYS A 151 0.02 10.89 1.03
C LYS A 151 -0.83 11.80 0.14
N ALA A 152 -1.78 12.54 0.71
CA ALA A 152 -2.55 13.54 -0.03
C ALA A 152 -1.65 14.64 -0.65
N ALA A 153 -0.66 15.11 0.10
CA ALA A 153 0.32 16.07 -0.40
C ALA A 153 1.12 15.50 -1.58
N SER A 154 1.62 14.26 -1.47
CA SER A 154 2.35 13.61 -2.56
C SER A 154 1.48 13.42 -3.82
N ASP A 155 0.20 13.03 -3.66
CA ASP A 155 -0.75 12.93 -4.77
C ASP A 155 -0.94 14.26 -5.50
N HIS A 156 -1.02 15.36 -4.75
CA HIS A 156 -1.08 16.71 -5.33
C HIS A 156 0.17 17.06 -6.11
N PHE A 157 1.37 16.71 -5.63
CA PHE A 157 2.61 16.91 -6.39
C PHE A 157 2.65 16.06 -7.64
N VAL A 158 2.25 14.77 -7.59
CA VAL A 158 2.16 13.90 -8.78
C VAL A 158 1.25 14.53 -9.84
N ARG A 159 0.06 14.99 -9.43
CA ARG A 159 -0.87 15.69 -10.32
C ARG A 159 -0.26 16.99 -10.88
N ALA A 160 0.40 17.79 -10.04
CA ALA A 160 1.02 19.04 -10.45
C ALA A 160 2.13 18.79 -11.50
N PHE A 161 3.03 17.83 -11.26
CA PHE A 161 4.08 17.47 -12.21
C PHE A 161 3.53 16.94 -13.54
N HIS A 162 2.45 16.18 -13.50
CA HIS A 162 1.75 15.80 -14.74
C HIS A 162 1.26 17.02 -15.51
N LYS A 163 0.59 17.97 -14.85
CA LYS A 163 0.01 19.17 -15.51
C LYS A 163 1.06 20.18 -15.96
N THR A 164 2.17 20.35 -15.22
CA THR A 164 3.16 21.40 -15.48
C THR A 164 4.38 20.92 -16.28
N HIS A 165 4.73 19.64 -16.13
CA HIS A 165 5.93 19.05 -16.73
C HIS A 165 5.65 17.85 -17.62
N ALA A 166 4.38 17.54 -17.88
CA ALA A 166 3.95 16.41 -18.72
C ALA A 166 4.49 15.04 -18.25
N VAL A 167 4.85 14.88 -16.97
CA VAL A 167 5.20 13.56 -16.43
C VAL A 167 4.02 12.61 -16.65
N PRO A 168 4.20 11.44 -17.27
CA PRO A 168 3.11 10.53 -17.62
C PRO A 168 2.61 9.75 -16.38
N ALA A 169 2.12 10.48 -15.35
CA ALA A 169 1.79 9.94 -14.06
C ALA A 169 0.33 9.47 -13.95
N ILE A 170 0.13 8.42 -13.17
CA ILE A 170 -1.17 7.89 -12.74
C ILE A 170 -1.09 7.66 -11.22
N ILE A 171 -2.16 7.97 -10.49
CA ILE A 171 -2.29 7.70 -9.06
C ILE A 171 -3.20 6.49 -8.85
N THR A 172 -2.84 5.61 -7.93
CA THR A 172 -3.74 4.56 -7.45
C THR A 172 -4.00 4.75 -5.96
N ASN A 173 -5.27 4.77 -5.55
CA ASN A 173 -5.66 4.84 -4.15
C ASN A 173 -6.22 3.47 -3.74
N CYS A 174 -5.52 2.77 -2.84
CA CYS A 174 -5.92 1.42 -2.44
C CYS A 174 -6.59 1.41 -1.06
N SER A 175 -7.46 0.43 -0.85
CA SER A 175 -8.01 0.11 0.46
C SER A 175 -7.03 -0.67 1.34
N ASN A 176 -7.46 -1.13 2.52
CA ASN A 176 -6.60 -1.77 3.51
C ASN A 176 -6.05 -3.11 3.01
N ASN A 177 -4.76 -3.14 2.71
CA ASN A 177 -4.07 -4.33 2.23
C ASN A 177 -3.77 -5.32 3.35
N TYR A 178 -3.88 -6.61 3.03
CA TYR A 178 -3.44 -7.72 3.89
C TYR A 178 -2.88 -8.87 3.04
N GLY A 179 -2.07 -9.73 3.66
CA GLY A 179 -1.54 -10.91 2.97
C GLY A 179 -0.13 -11.32 3.41
N PRO A 180 0.48 -12.26 2.66
CA PRO A 180 1.84 -12.72 2.87
C PRO A 180 2.87 -11.58 2.91
N GLY A 181 3.82 -11.64 3.84
CA GLY A 181 4.90 -10.65 3.94
C GLY A 181 4.52 -9.33 4.62
N GLN A 182 3.30 -9.16 5.11
CA GLN A 182 2.90 -7.94 5.79
C GLN A 182 3.65 -7.75 7.11
N ASN A 183 4.11 -6.51 7.36
CA ASN A 183 4.86 -6.18 8.58
C ASN A 183 4.03 -6.43 9.85
N ASN A 184 4.73 -6.91 10.86
CA ASN A 184 4.16 -7.41 12.12
C ASN A 184 3.44 -6.36 12.96
N GLU A 185 3.66 -5.08 12.73
CA GLU A 185 3.01 -3.96 13.40
C GLU A 185 1.58 -3.69 12.89
N LYS A 186 1.23 -4.23 11.72
CA LYS A 186 -0.09 -4.04 11.12
C LYS A 186 -1.14 -4.93 11.80
N PHE A 187 -2.41 -4.56 11.64
CA PHE A 187 -3.52 -5.12 12.41
C PHE A 187 -3.64 -6.64 12.24
N MET A 188 -3.74 -7.14 10.99
CA MET A 188 -3.91 -8.58 10.75
C MET A 188 -2.72 -9.43 11.24
N PRO A 189 -1.45 -9.08 10.93
CA PRO A 189 -0.30 -9.79 11.52
C PRO A 189 -0.26 -9.77 13.05
N THR A 190 -0.65 -8.64 13.67
CA THR A 190 -0.75 -8.52 15.13
C THR A 190 -1.75 -9.52 15.70
N ILE A 191 -2.94 -9.64 15.10
CA ILE A 191 -3.96 -10.62 15.51
C ILE A 191 -3.39 -12.04 15.42
N ILE A 192 -2.85 -12.41 14.26
CA ILE A 192 -2.32 -13.75 14.00
C ILE A 192 -1.22 -14.13 15.01
N LYS A 193 -0.25 -13.25 15.23
CA LYS A 193 0.87 -13.52 16.14
C LYS A 193 0.46 -13.62 17.59
N LYS A 194 -0.43 -12.74 18.03
CA LYS A 194 -0.95 -12.75 19.41
C LYS A 194 -1.83 -13.97 19.64
N ALA A 195 -2.71 -14.31 18.70
CA ALA A 195 -3.54 -15.51 18.75
C ALA A 195 -2.69 -16.80 18.79
N ALA A 196 -1.62 -16.88 17.98
CA ALA A 196 -0.72 -18.04 17.98
C ALA A 196 -0.03 -18.28 19.34
N LYS A 197 0.14 -17.19 20.13
CA LYS A 197 0.77 -17.22 21.47
C LYS A 197 -0.24 -17.20 22.63
N ASP A 198 -1.52 -17.30 22.35
CA ASP A 198 -2.62 -17.14 23.32
C ASP A 198 -2.56 -15.82 24.13
N GLN A 199 -2.09 -14.74 23.48
CA GLN A 199 -1.97 -13.42 24.05
C GLN A 199 -3.18 -12.55 23.73
N LYS A 200 -3.45 -11.52 24.59
CA LYS A 200 -4.51 -10.55 24.37
C LYS A 200 -4.31 -9.76 23.07
N ILE A 201 -5.37 -9.63 22.29
CA ILE A 201 -5.42 -8.93 21.01
C ILE A 201 -6.06 -7.57 21.23
N PRO A 202 -5.31 -6.46 21.07
CA PRO A 202 -5.87 -5.13 21.29
C PRO A 202 -6.81 -4.75 20.15
N VAL A 203 -8.01 -4.33 20.49
CA VAL A 203 -9.01 -3.76 19.60
C VAL A 203 -9.28 -2.34 20.05
N TYR A 204 -9.01 -1.37 19.17
CA TYR A 204 -9.19 0.05 19.48
C TYR A 204 -10.68 0.41 19.64
N GLY A 205 -10.98 1.22 20.64
CA GLY A 205 -12.31 1.75 20.93
C GLY A 205 -13.38 0.66 21.09
N ASP A 206 -14.45 0.76 20.31
CA ASP A 206 -15.55 -0.21 20.27
C ASP A 206 -15.34 -1.34 19.25
N GLY A 207 -14.29 -1.26 18.43
CA GLY A 207 -13.98 -2.21 17.36
C GLY A 207 -14.89 -2.12 16.12
N LEU A 208 -15.79 -1.14 16.07
CA LEU A 208 -16.78 -0.98 14.99
C LEU A 208 -16.26 -0.19 13.80
N ASN A 209 -14.99 0.23 13.81
CA ASN A 209 -14.38 0.86 12.63
C ASN A 209 -14.43 -0.11 11.46
N ILE A 210 -14.98 0.35 10.33
CA ILE A 210 -15.16 -0.45 9.11
C ILE A 210 -14.01 -0.17 8.14
N ARG A 211 -13.48 -1.25 7.53
CA ARG A 211 -12.45 -1.19 6.50
C ARG A 211 -12.84 -2.07 5.31
N ASP A 212 -12.50 -1.63 4.13
CA ASP A 212 -12.50 -2.49 2.94
C ASP A 212 -11.16 -3.24 2.90
N TRP A 213 -11.21 -4.58 2.87
CA TRP A 213 -10.04 -5.45 2.94
C TRP A 213 -9.64 -5.96 1.57
N LEU A 214 -8.44 -5.58 1.15
CA LEU A 214 -7.88 -5.90 -0.15
C LEU A 214 -6.72 -6.90 -0.02
N PHE A 215 -6.88 -8.09 -0.59
CA PHE A 215 -5.79 -9.05 -0.63
C PHE A 215 -4.64 -8.53 -1.51
N VAL A 216 -3.41 -8.66 -1.04
CA VAL A 216 -2.26 -8.01 -1.67
C VAL A 216 -2.01 -8.45 -3.11
N GLU A 217 -2.29 -9.71 -3.47
CA GLU A 217 -2.17 -10.19 -4.86
C GLU A 217 -3.19 -9.50 -5.79
N ASP A 218 -4.41 -9.24 -5.31
CA ASP A 218 -5.42 -8.51 -6.06
C ASP A 218 -5.02 -7.05 -6.24
N HIS A 219 -4.39 -6.44 -5.23
CA HIS A 219 -3.82 -5.10 -5.38
C HIS A 219 -2.72 -5.07 -6.45
N CYS A 220 -1.78 -6.01 -6.42
CA CYS A 220 -0.72 -6.14 -7.42
C CYS A 220 -1.30 -6.33 -8.84
N TYR A 221 -2.36 -7.14 -8.96
CA TYR A 221 -3.10 -7.31 -10.20
C TYR A 221 -3.73 -5.99 -10.68
N GLY A 222 -4.38 -5.24 -9.78
CA GLY A 222 -4.94 -3.92 -10.09
C GLY A 222 -3.89 -2.92 -10.56
N ILE A 223 -2.73 -2.85 -9.89
CA ILE A 223 -1.60 -1.99 -10.31
C ILE A 223 -1.10 -2.37 -11.71
N ASN A 224 -0.90 -3.66 -11.99
CA ASN A 224 -0.49 -4.14 -13.30
C ASN A 224 -1.52 -3.81 -14.39
N LEU A 225 -2.81 -3.86 -14.06
CA LEU A 225 -3.88 -3.50 -14.98
C LEU A 225 -3.85 -2.00 -15.29
N VAL A 226 -3.67 -1.14 -14.27
CA VAL A 226 -3.50 0.31 -14.44
C VAL A 226 -2.24 0.63 -15.22
N LEU A 227 -1.12 -0.06 -14.95
CA LEU A 227 0.13 0.10 -15.70
C LEU A 227 -0.09 -0.19 -17.20
N LYS A 228 -0.84 -1.23 -17.53
CA LYS A 228 -1.10 -1.63 -18.93
C LYS A 228 -2.16 -0.77 -19.60
N LYS A 229 -3.29 -0.50 -18.93
CA LYS A 229 -4.51 0.07 -19.55
C LYS A 229 -4.91 1.44 -18.98
N GLY A 230 -4.35 1.85 -17.83
CA GLY A 230 -4.71 3.12 -17.19
C GLY A 230 -4.38 4.32 -18.06
N GLN A 231 -5.21 5.34 -17.99
CA GLN A 231 -5.06 6.60 -18.69
C GLN A 231 -4.16 7.54 -17.90
N ILE A 232 -3.16 8.12 -18.57
CA ILE A 232 -2.22 9.08 -17.99
C ILE A 232 -2.97 10.31 -17.47
N GLY A 233 -2.59 10.77 -16.29
CA GLY A 233 -3.19 11.94 -15.62
C GLY A 233 -4.41 11.61 -14.76
N GLU A 234 -4.86 10.35 -14.77
CA GLU A 234 -6.03 9.89 -14.03
C GLU A 234 -5.67 9.28 -12.66
N LYS A 235 -6.71 9.14 -11.81
CA LYS A 235 -6.67 8.35 -10.57
C LYS A 235 -7.50 7.08 -10.75
N TYR A 236 -7.11 6.01 -10.03
CA TYR A 236 -7.85 4.75 -9.97
C TYR A 236 -7.92 4.26 -8.54
N ASN A 237 -9.11 4.03 -8.05
CA ASN A 237 -9.35 3.35 -6.79
C ASN A 237 -9.20 1.84 -6.97
N ILE A 238 -8.54 1.17 -6.02
CA ILE A 238 -8.34 -0.28 -6.01
C ILE A 238 -8.76 -0.82 -4.65
N GLY A 239 -9.90 -1.48 -4.59
CA GLY A 239 -10.49 -2.05 -3.36
C GLY A 239 -10.74 -3.54 -3.47
N GLY A 240 -10.93 -4.17 -2.32
CA GLY A 240 -11.29 -5.58 -2.21
C GLY A 240 -12.80 -5.83 -2.37
N GLY A 241 -13.61 -4.78 -2.19
CA GLY A 241 -15.07 -4.88 -2.24
C GLY A 241 -15.68 -5.60 -1.04
N THR A 242 -14.95 -5.67 0.08
CA THR A 242 -15.41 -6.35 1.30
C THR A 242 -15.21 -5.43 2.50
N GLU A 243 -16.26 -4.68 2.83
CA GLU A 243 -16.32 -3.87 4.03
C GLU A 243 -16.61 -4.74 5.25
N MET A 244 -15.81 -4.60 6.31
CA MET A 244 -15.98 -5.37 7.54
C MET A 244 -15.55 -4.57 8.77
N PRO A 245 -16.32 -4.61 9.87
CA PRO A 245 -15.89 -4.07 11.16
C PRO A 245 -14.63 -4.79 11.67
N ASN A 246 -13.72 -4.05 12.28
CA ASN A 246 -12.48 -4.60 12.81
C ASN A 246 -12.71 -5.77 13.78
N ILE A 247 -13.74 -5.67 14.65
CA ILE A 247 -14.05 -6.73 15.61
C ILE A 247 -14.48 -8.02 14.91
N GLU A 248 -15.25 -7.95 13.81
CA GLU A 248 -15.68 -9.13 13.06
C GLU A 248 -14.50 -9.79 12.32
N LEU A 249 -13.57 -8.98 11.80
CA LEU A 249 -12.31 -9.52 11.24
C LEU A 249 -11.51 -10.27 12.30
N VAL A 250 -11.39 -9.72 13.52
CA VAL A 250 -10.68 -10.41 14.62
C VAL A 250 -11.34 -11.76 14.92
N LYS A 251 -12.66 -11.81 15.03
CA LYS A 251 -13.40 -13.06 15.28
C LYS A 251 -13.22 -14.07 14.14
N MET A 252 -13.26 -13.60 12.89
CA MET A 252 -13.03 -14.45 11.71
C MET A 252 -11.64 -15.11 11.75
N ILE A 253 -10.59 -14.33 12.04
CA ILE A 253 -9.22 -14.84 12.15
C ILE A 253 -9.09 -15.80 13.33
N LEU A 254 -9.65 -15.48 14.49
CA LEU A 254 -9.67 -16.38 15.66
C LEU A 254 -10.37 -17.70 15.34
N GLY A 255 -11.51 -17.65 14.66
CA GLY A 255 -12.24 -18.85 14.21
C GLY A 255 -11.39 -19.71 13.28
N ALA A 256 -10.75 -19.10 12.27
CA ALA A 256 -9.85 -19.79 11.34
C ALA A 256 -8.63 -20.44 12.04
N MET A 257 -8.16 -19.85 13.15
CA MET A 257 -7.06 -20.36 13.96
C MET A 257 -7.50 -21.33 15.08
N ASN A 258 -8.79 -21.61 15.22
CA ASN A 258 -9.38 -22.35 16.34
C ASN A 258 -8.99 -21.76 17.71
N LYS A 259 -9.03 -20.42 17.84
CA LYS A 259 -8.72 -19.69 19.07
C LYS A 259 -9.97 -19.03 19.67
N PRO A 260 -10.04 -18.92 21.01
CA PRO A 260 -11.23 -18.39 21.68
C PRO A 260 -11.30 -16.86 21.60
N GLU A 261 -12.52 -16.33 21.55
CA GLU A 261 -12.78 -14.88 21.51
C GLU A 261 -12.38 -14.15 22.81
N ASN A 262 -12.18 -14.84 23.93
CA ASN A 262 -11.71 -14.25 25.17
C ASN A 262 -10.28 -13.66 25.08
N LEU A 263 -9.57 -13.87 23.96
CA LEU A 263 -8.32 -13.20 23.66
C LEU A 263 -8.52 -11.74 23.25
N ILE A 264 -9.71 -11.33 22.86
CA ILE A 264 -10.02 -9.93 22.50
C ILE A 264 -9.93 -9.06 23.76
N GLU A 265 -9.25 -7.90 23.62
CA GLU A 265 -9.13 -6.89 24.64
C GLU A 265 -9.37 -5.50 24.04
N TYR A 266 -10.43 -4.83 24.50
CA TYR A 266 -10.70 -3.47 24.07
C TYR A 266 -9.73 -2.49 24.75
N VAL A 267 -9.10 -1.64 23.94
CA VAL A 267 -8.14 -0.63 24.42
C VAL A 267 -8.59 0.78 24.04
N LEU A 268 -7.97 1.80 24.65
CA LEU A 268 -8.25 3.19 24.33
C LEU A 268 -8.07 3.45 22.82
N ASP A 269 -9.01 4.17 22.23
CA ASP A 269 -8.94 4.51 20.81
C ASP A 269 -7.87 5.58 20.55
N ARG A 270 -7.31 5.56 19.34
CA ARG A 270 -6.30 6.53 18.92
C ARG A 270 -6.93 7.84 18.45
N PRO A 271 -6.25 8.99 18.63
CA PRO A 271 -6.72 10.26 18.06
C PRO A 271 -6.85 10.21 16.53
N GLY A 272 -7.92 10.83 16.01
CA GLY A 272 -8.14 10.90 14.56
C GLY A 272 -8.41 9.54 13.89
N HIS A 273 -8.97 8.58 14.62
CA HIS A 273 -9.28 7.27 14.07
C HIS A 273 -10.54 7.32 13.21
N ASP A 274 -10.36 7.22 11.91
CA ASP A 274 -11.45 7.22 10.92
C ASP A 274 -12.41 6.05 11.15
N ARG A 275 -13.71 6.33 11.05
CA ARG A 275 -14.76 5.35 11.40
C ARG A 275 -15.01 4.36 10.28
N ARG A 276 -15.08 4.81 9.02
CA ARG A 276 -15.36 3.92 7.90
C ARG A 276 -14.61 4.35 6.65
N TYR A 277 -14.06 3.35 5.95
CA TYR A 277 -13.55 3.46 4.60
C TYR A 277 -14.37 2.54 3.68
N ALA A 278 -14.94 3.12 2.64
CA ALA A 278 -15.57 2.40 1.54
C ALA A 278 -15.11 3.04 0.24
N ILE A 279 -14.65 2.22 -0.70
CA ILE A 279 -14.06 2.71 -1.94
C ILE A 279 -14.81 2.19 -3.15
N ASN A 280 -15.20 3.10 -4.06
CA ASN A 280 -15.82 2.71 -5.33
C ASN A 280 -14.74 2.33 -6.33
N CYS A 281 -14.89 1.15 -6.95
CA CYS A 281 -13.96 0.59 -7.93
C CYS A 281 -14.49 0.52 -9.36
N ASP A 282 -15.58 1.22 -9.70
CA ASP A 282 -16.21 1.13 -11.02
C ASP A 282 -15.26 1.51 -12.15
N LYS A 283 -14.41 2.52 -11.92
CA LYS A 283 -13.46 3.01 -12.93
C LYS A 283 -12.40 1.96 -13.28
N ILE A 284 -11.81 1.30 -12.29
CA ILE A 284 -10.83 0.24 -12.56
C ILE A 284 -11.53 -1.04 -13.06
N SER A 285 -12.75 -1.31 -12.61
CA SER A 285 -13.56 -2.42 -13.10
C SER A 285 -13.87 -2.30 -14.59
N ALA A 286 -14.06 -1.08 -15.10
CA ALA A 286 -14.20 -0.82 -16.54
C ALA A 286 -12.93 -1.20 -17.34
N LEU A 287 -11.74 -1.28 -16.71
CA LEU A 287 -10.52 -1.80 -17.32
C LEU A 287 -10.45 -3.33 -17.29
N GLY A 288 -11.36 -3.99 -16.55
CA GLY A 288 -11.41 -5.45 -16.36
C GLY A 288 -10.92 -5.91 -15.00
N TYR A 289 -10.76 -5.02 -14.00
CA TYR A 289 -10.44 -5.40 -12.64
C TYR A 289 -11.60 -6.11 -11.96
N LYS A 290 -11.29 -7.21 -11.30
CA LYS A 290 -12.16 -7.91 -10.36
C LYS A 290 -11.26 -8.60 -9.35
N PRO A 291 -11.47 -8.40 -8.03
CA PRO A 291 -10.78 -9.20 -7.02
C PRO A 291 -10.97 -10.69 -7.28
N LYS A 292 -9.92 -11.47 -7.12
CA LYS A 292 -9.93 -12.92 -7.38
C LYS A 292 -10.20 -13.72 -6.12
N TYR A 293 -9.86 -13.14 -4.95
CA TYR A 293 -9.95 -13.81 -3.67
C TYR A 293 -11.07 -13.22 -2.83
N THR A 294 -11.83 -14.10 -2.17
CA THR A 294 -12.70 -13.69 -1.06
C THR A 294 -11.83 -13.36 0.16
N LEU A 295 -12.40 -12.66 1.14
CA LEU A 295 -11.68 -12.35 2.38
C LEU A 295 -11.23 -13.62 3.11
N GLU A 296 -12.08 -14.66 3.15
CA GLU A 296 -11.79 -15.95 3.75
C GLU A 296 -10.60 -16.65 3.08
N GLU A 297 -10.59 -16.70 1.74
CA GLU A 297 -9.49 -17.31 0.97
C GLU A 297 -8.18 -16.54 1.20
N GLY A 298 -8.23 -15.21 1.21
CA GLY A 298 -7.06 -14.38 1.48
C GLY A 298 -6.53 -14.53 2.92
N ILE A 299 -7.43 -14.64 3.91
CA ILE A 299 -7.05 -14.95 5.31
C ILE A 299 -6.38 -16.30 5.38
N GLN A 300 -6.94 -17.34 4.74
CA GLN A 300 -6.36 -18.69 4.76
C GLN A 300 -4.93 -18.69 4.20
N LYS A 301 -4.71 -18.08 3.02
CA LYS A 301 -3.38 -17.94 2.42
C LYS A 301 -2.42 -17.15 3.34
N THR A 302 -2.92 -16.13 4.01
CA THR A 302 -2.13 -15.35 4.97
C THR A 302 -1.70 -16.20 6.15
N LEU A 303 -2.61 -16.98 6.72
CA LEU A 303 -2.32 -17.88 7.84
C LEU A 303 -1.32 -18.98 7.46
N GLU A 304 -1.44 -19.56 6.27
CA GLU A 304 -0.49 -20.55 5.73
C GLU A 304 0.92 -19.96 5.67
N TRP A 305 1.06 -18.74 5.10
CA TRP A 305 2.35 -18.08 5.01
C TRP A 305 2.99 -17.80 6.38
N TYR A 306 2.20 -17.32 7.36
CA TYR A 306 2.69 -17.09 8.74
C TYR A 306 2.97 -18.41 9.48
N GLY A 307 2.34 -19.51 9.09
CA GLY A 307 2.61 -20.85 9.62
C GLY A 307 3.94 -21.41 9.15
N GLU A 308 4.32 -21.17 7.90
CA GLU A 308 5.56 -21.65 7.27
C GLU A 308 6.79 -20.78 7.62
N ASN A 309 6.58 -19.50 7.94
CA ASN A 309 7.64 -18.50 8.19
C ASN A 309 7.75 -18.12 9.68
N LYS A 310 7.62 -19.08 10.58
CA LYS A 310 7.76 -18.91 12.04
C LYS A 310 9.20 -18.79 12.49
#